data_a99cbdb1439e98b9276f6ecd80ceee89
#
_entry.id   a99cbdb1439e98b9276f6ecd80ceee89
#
_cell.length_a   1.000
_cell.length_b   1.000
_cell.length_c   1.000
_cell.angle_alpha   90.00
_cell.angle_beta   90.00
_cell.angle_gamma   90.00
#
_symmetry.space_group_name_H-M   'P 1'
#
loop_
_entity.id
_entity.type
_entity.pdbx_description
1 polymer ?
#
loop_
_entity_poly.entity_id
_entity_poly.type
_entity_poly.pdbx_seq_one_letter_code
_entity_poly.pdbx_strand_id
1 'polypeptide(L)'
;MSRNRVIYQSEALYVSKNAGSTQSGDHAQLERVQSANYNFSITRQDINQYGQLARIDAIVLEQPTVALDFTYYLTDGYNERALNFYVQTGTAGAANFSSGHMVATNTGQNFYITTVAEGSDATNVTGADLKSIIGIGNAYVSNYSL
;
A
#
# COMPACT_ATOMS: atom_id res chain seq x y z
N MET A 1 24.38 13.29 -15.71
CA MET A 1 23.12 12.90 -15.06
C MET A 1 23.40 11.73 -14.13
N SER A 2 23.24 11.93 -12.84
CA SER A 2 23.31 10.86 -11.85
C SER A 2 22.11 9.94 -12.10
N ARG A 3 22.34 8.68 -12.47
CA ARG A 3 21.27 7.67 -12.53
C ARG A 3 20.94 7.28 -11.11
N ASN A 4 19.78 7.66 -10.61
CA ASN A 4 19.24 7.11 -9.37
C ASN A 4 18.97 5.61 -9.60
N ARG A 5 19.82 4.79 -9.01
CA ARG A 5 19.60 3.34 -8.97
C ARG A 5 18.73 3.02 -7.76
N VAL A 6 17.57 2.51 -8.00
CA VAL A 6 16.71 1.98 -6.93
C VAL A 6 17.21 0.58 -6.62
N ILE A 7 17.56 0.33 -5.37
CA ILE A 7 17.93 -0.99 -4.88
C ILE A 7 16.80 -1.46 -3.97
N TYR A 8 16.44 -2.72 -4.08
CA TYR A 8 15.43 -3.38 -3.26
C TYR A 8 15.56 -3.10 -1.74
N GLN A 9 16.78 -2.97 -1.23
CA GLN A 9 17.04 -2.67 0.18
C GLN A 9 16.74 -1.21 0.57
N SER A 10 16.47 -0.35 -0.40
CA SER A 10 16.17 1.08 -0.19
C SER A 10 14.67 1.37 -0.22
N GLU A 11 13.83 0.36 -0.07
CA GLU A 11 12.38 0.48 -0.10
C GLU A 11 11.77 0.04 1.23
N ALA A 12 10.70 0.71 1.65
CA ALA A 12 9.91 0.32 2.81
C ALA A 12 8.43 0.53 2.55
N LEU A 13 7.61 -0.32 3.18
CA LEU A 13 6.16 -0.24 3.12
C LEU A 13 5.61 0.30 4.45
N TYR A 14 4.84 1.36 4.36
CA TYR A 14 4.15 1.99 5.49
C TYR A 14 2.65 1.88 5.32
N VAL A 15 1.93 1.82 6.43
CA VAL A 15 0.47 1.85 6.48
C VAL A 15 0.03 2.96 7.44
N SER A 16 -1.07 3.64 7.13
CA SER A 16 -1.69 4.59 8.06
C SER A 16 -2.38 3.84 9.19
N LYS A 17 -2.11 4.22 10.44
CA LYS A 17 -2.78 3.64 11.62
C LYS A 17 -4.27 4.00 11.65
N ASN A 18 -4.62 5.17 11.11
CA ASN A 18 -5.98 5.66 11.03
C ASN A 18 -6.33 5.93 9.57
N ALA A 19 -7.54 5.59 9.18
CA ALA A 19 -8.02 5.85 7.84
C ALA A 19 -7.94 7.33 7.49
N GLY A 20 -7.37 7.61 6.34
CA GLY A 20 -7.27 8.97 5.82
C GLY A 20 -6.33 9.90 6.56
N SER A 21 -5.59 9.42 7.57
CA SER A 21 -4.62 10.25 8.26
C SER A 21 -3.44 10.59 7.37
N THR A 22 -3.11 11.89 7.32
CA THR A 22 -1.94 12.42 6.64
C THR A 22 -0.88 12.92 7.63
N GLN A 23 -1.09 12.72 8.93
CA GLN A 23 -0.17 13.21 9.95
C GLN A 23 1.04 12.29 10.11
N SER A 24 2.22 12.88 10.29
CA SER A 24 3.49 12.15 10.41
C SER A 24 3.59 11.32 11.67
N GLY A 25 2.77 11.11 12.50
CA GLY A 25 2.78 10.21 13.67
C GLY A 25 1.89 8.98 13.50
N ASP A 26 1.05 8.99 12.45
CA ASP A 26 0.01 7.99 12.26
C ASP A 26 0.40 6.88 11.29
N HIS A 27 1.64 6.89 10.83
CA HIS A 27 2.14 5.85 9.94
C HIS A 27 2.93 4.81 10.71
N ALA A 28 2.67 3.54 10.41
CA ALA A 28 3.43 2.41 10.90
C ALA A 28 4.19 1.78 9.74
N GLN A 29 5.48 1.56 9.92
CA GLN A 29 6.24 0.74 8.98
C GLN A 29 5.83 -0.72 9.17
N LEU A 30 5.58 -1.44 8.09
CA LEU A 30 5.41 -2.88 8.13
C LEU A 30 6.78 -3.54 8.20
N GLU A 31 6.96 -4.40 9.19
CA GLU A 31 8.23 -5.07 9.46
C GLU A 31 8.39 -6.34 8.63
N ARG A 32 9.63 -6.65 8.27
CA ARG A 32 10.02 -7.89 7.58
C ARG A 32 9.27 -8.15 6.27
N VAL A 33 8.89 -7.08 5.58
CA VAL A 33 8.29 -7.18 4.25
C VAL A 33 9.32 -7.73 3.27
N GLN A 34 8.97 -8.78 2.54
CA GLN A 34 9.83 -9.45 1.57
C GLN A 34 9.57 -8.98 0.16
N SER A 35 8.33 -8.66 -0.14
CA SER A 35 7.93 -8.14 -1.43
C SER A 35 6.71 -7.26 -1.31
N ALA A 36 6.62 -6.23 -2.13
CA ALA A 36 5.44 -5.41 -2.30
C ALA A 36 5.28 -5.11 -3.80
N ASN A 37 4.16 -5.54 -4.36
CA ASN A 37 3.84 -5.30 -5.76
C ASN A 37 2.53 -4.54 -5.85
N TYR A 38 2.50 -3.51 -6.67
CA TYR A 38 1.27 -2.80 -6.95
C TYR A 38 0.94 -2.87 -8.44
N ASN A 39 -0.34 -2.91 -8.73
CA ASN A 39 -0.87 -2.91 -10.08
C ASN A 39 -2.03 -1.92 -10.15
N PHE A 40 -2.11 -1.20 -11.25
CA PHE A 40 -3.29 -0.40 -11.51
C PHE A 40 -3.78 -0.61 -12.94
N SER A 41 -5.08 -0.63 -13.11
CA SER A 41 -5.74 -0.86 -14.40
C SER A 41 -6.78 0.21 -14.66
N ILE A 42 -6.80 0.70 -15.90
CA ILE A 42 -7.81 1.63 -16.39
C ILE A 42 -8.43 1.05 -17.65
N THR A 43 -9.73 0.82 -17.61
CA THR A 43 -10.49 0.41 -18.81
C THR A 43 -10.83 1.64 -19.65
N ARG A 44 -10.34 1.64 -20.88
CA ARG A 44 -10.58 2.72 -21.85
C ARG A 44 -11.28 2.18 -23.08
N GLN A 45 -12.17 2.96 -23.65
CA GLN A 45 -12.76 2.70 -24.96
C GLN A 45 -12.25 3.72 -25.96
N ASP A 46 -11.79 3.22 -27.11
CA ASP A 46 -11.38 4.05 -28.21
C ASP A 46 -12.60 4.57 -28.98
N ILE A 47 -12.57 5.85 -29.28
CA ILE A 47 -13.59 6.51 -30.11
C ILE A 47 -13.02 6.66 -31.52
N ASN A 48 -13.69 6.04 -32.47
CA ASN A 48 -13.36 6.12 -33.89
C ASN A 48 -14.46 6.84 -34.64
N GLN A 49 -14.10 7.62 -35.65
CA GLN A 49 -15.03 8.26 -36.55
C GLN A 49 -15.06 7.50 -37.87
N TYR A 50 -16.25 7.31 -38.41
CA TYR A 50 -16.42 6.73 -39.73
C TYR A 50 -15.73 7.59 -40.80
N GLY A 51 -14.86 6.95 -41.58
CA GLY A 51 -14.07 7.64 -42.61
C GLY A 51 -12.70 8.15 -42.17
N GLN A 52 -12.32 7.98 -40.90
CA GLN A 52 -10.98 8.22 -40.42
C GLN A 52 -10.30 6.91 -39.96
N LEU A 53 -9.05 6.70 -40.38
CA LEU A 53 -8.27 5.52 -40.01
C LEU A 53 -7.67 5.62 -38.61
N ALA A 54 -7.50 6.83 -38.08
CA ALA A 54 -6.91 7.08 -36.77
C ALA A 54 -7.97 7.18 -35.68
N ARG A 55 -7.62 6.68 -34.50
CA ARG A 55 -8.40 6.92 -33.28
C ARG A 55 -8.46 8.43 -33.00
N ILE A 56 -9.66 8.94 -32.73
CA ILE A 56 -9.87 10.37 -32.41
C ILE A 56 -9.63 10.62 -30.93
N ASP A 57 -10.16 9.73 -30.06
CA ASP A 57 -10.12 9.90 -28.60
C ASP A 57 -10.22 8.57 -27.87
N ALA A 58 -10.02 8.58 -26.55
CA ALA A 58 -10.24 7.44 -25.69
C ALA A 58 -10.92 7.90 -24.40
N ILE A 59 -12.08 7.34 -24.10
CA ILE A 59 -12.81 7.64 -22.86
C ILE A 59 -12.54 6.57 -21.82
N VAL A 60 -12.44 6.99 -20.56
CA VAL A 60 -12.35 6.09 -19.40
C VAL A 60 -13.77 5.61 -19.06
N LEU A 61 -14.00 4.32 -19.09
CA LEU A 61 -15.32 3.72 -18.84
C LEU A 61 -15.60 3.49 -17.36
N GLU A 62 -14.57 3.17 -16.59
CA GLU A 62 -14.69 2.77 -15.19
C GLU A 62 -13.63 3.45 -14.35
N GLN A 63 -13.88 3.52 -13.04
CA GLN A 63 -12.86 3.98 -12.10
C GLN A 63 -11.61 3.08 -12.18
N PRO A 64 -10.40 3.66 -12.10
CA PRO A 64 -9.19 2.88 -12.02
C PRO A 64 -9.22 1.93 -10.83
N THR A 65 -8.87 0.67 -11.07
CA THR A 65 -8.70 -0.33 -10.02
C THR A 65 -7.23 -0.42 -9.65
N VAL A 66 -6.92 -0.32 -8.37
CA VAL A 66 -5.58 -0.46 -7.82
C VAL A 66 -5.54 -1.69 -6.92
N ALA A 67 -4.55 -2.55 -7.10
CA ALA A 67 -4.26 -3.67 -6.23
C ALA A 67 -2.85 -3.56 -5.68
N LEU A 68 -2.69 -3.86 -4.40
CA LEU A 68 -1.40 -3.97 -3.71
C LEU A 68 -1.31 -5.35 -3.07
N ASP A 69 -0.29 -6.11 -3.47
CA ASP A 69 0.04 -7.40 -2.89
C ASP A 69 1.39 -7.31 -2.19
N PHE A 70 1.47 -7.78 -0.97
CA PHE A 70 2.74 -7.82 -0.24
C PHE A 70 2.84 -9.06 0.64
N THR A 71 4.06 -9.48 0.87
CA THR A 71 4.39 -10.64 1.72
C THR A 71 5.37 -10.23 2.81
N TYR A 72 5.21 -10.78 3.99
CA TYR A 72 6.09 -10.54 5.13
C TYR A 72 6.21 -11.78 6.01
N TYR A 73 7.27 -11.84 6.80
CA TYR A 73 7.39 -12.88 7.83
C TYR A 73 6.60 -12.51 9.07
N LEU A 74 5.79 -13.46 9.54
CA LEU A 74 5.05 -13.33 10.79
C LEU A 74 6.01 -13.17 11.97
N THR A 75 5.70 -12.23 12.84
CA THR A 75 6.45 -11.95 14.06
C THR A 75 5.54 -12.05 15.30
N ASP A 76 5.37 -10.96 15.99
CA ASP A 76 4.61 -10.83 17.23
C ASP A 76 3.19 -10.27 17.03
N GLY A 77 2.72 -10.21 15.78
CA GLY A 77 1.43 -9.60 15.41
C GLY A 77 1.47 -8.09 15.31
N TYR A 78 2.64 -7.48 15.22
CA TYR A 78 2.77 -6.03 15.03
C TYR A 78 2.18 -5.58 13.70
N ASN A 79 2.53 -6.27 12.60
CA ASN A 79 2.01 -5.95 11.26
C ASN A 79 0.50 -6.10 11.20
N GLU A 80 -0.03 -7.15 11.80
CA GLU A 80 -1.47 -7.42 11.85
C GLU A 80 -2.20 -6.30 12.59
N ARG A 81 -1.64 -5.83 13.72
CA ARG A 81 -2.21 -4.68 14.44
C ARG A 81 -2.14 -3.40 13.62
N ALA A 82 -1.04 -3.18 12.91
CA ALA A 82 -0.89 -2.03 12.02
C ALA A 82 -1.90 -2.07 10.86
N LEU A 83 -2.25 -3.27 10.39
CA LEU A 83 -3.29 -3.52 9.40
C LEU A 83 -4.71 -3.52 9.99
N ASN A 84 -4.88 -3.13 11.24
CA ASN A 84 -6.17 -3.11 11.97
C ASN A 84 -6.80 -4.49 12.21
N PHE A 85 -6.03 -5.57 12.14
CA PHE A 85 -6.51 -6.84 12.68
C PHE A 85 -6.52 -6.79 14.21
N TYR A 86 -7.52 -7.43 14.80
CA TYR A 86 -7.58 -7.54 16.24
C TYR A 86 -6.62 -8.64 16.73
N VAL A 87 -5.47 -8.24 17.26
CA VAL A 87 -4.50 -9.15 17.86
C VAL A 87 -4.45 -8.90 19.35
N GLN A 88 -4.89 -9.90 20.12
CA GLN A 88 -4.84 -9.82 21.58
C GLN A 88 -3.46 -10.18 22.10
N THR A 89 -2.93 -9.33 22.97
CA THR A 89 -1.67 -9.59 23.67
C THR A 89 -1.95 -9.95 25.11
N GLY A 90 -1.54 -11.13 25.55
CA GLY A 90 -1.19 -11.42 26.94
C GLY A 90 -2.25 -12.00 27.87
N THR A 91 -3.52 -12.16 27.54
CA THR A 91 -4.49 -12.83 28.42
C THR A 91 -5.34 -13.81 27.63
N ALA A 92 -5.50 -15.04 28.18
CA ALA A 92 -6.31 -16.07 27.58
C ALA A 92 -7.79 -15.61 27.47
N GLY A 93 -8.16 -15.13 26.33
CA GLY A 93 -9.52 -14.82 25.93
C GLY A 93 -9.67 -15.12 24.45
N ALA A 94 -10.86 -15.36 23.96
CA ALA A 94 -11.11 -15.64 22.56
C ALA A 94 -10.69 -14.43 21.70
N ALA A 95 -9.46 -14.47 21.19
CA ALA A 95 -8.96 -13.46 20.26
C ALA A 95 -9.58 -13.71 18.89
N ASN A 96 -10.42 -12.80 18.45
CA ASN A 96 -10.93 -12.80 17.09
C ASN A 96 -9.94 -12.08 16.19
N PHE A 97 -8.91 -12.78 15.74
CA PHE A 97 -7.84 -12.24 14.91
C PHE A 97 -8.33 -11.45 13.69
N SER A 98 -9.37 -11.92 13.04
CA SER A 98 -9.90 -11.33 11.81
C SER A 98 -11.10 -10.41 12.00
N SER A 99 -11.75 -10.41 13.16
CA SER A 99 -13.06 -9.77 13.29
C SER A 99 -13.02 -8.24 13.19
N GLY A 100 -11.93 -7.61 13.64
CA GLY A 100 -11.80 -6.15 13.61
C GLY A 100 -11.74 -5.58 12.20
N HIS A 101 -11.14 -6.29 11.26
CA HIS A 101 -10.92 -5.79 9.90
C HIS A 101 -12.06 -6.12 8.92
N MET A 102 -12.85 -7.14 9.22
CA MET A 102 -13.92 -7.60 8.33
C MET A 102 -15.30 -7.06 8.71
N VAL A 103 -15.41 -6.26 9.77
CA VAL A 103 -16.69 -5.69 10.23
C VAL A 103 -16.98 -4.37 9.52
N ALA A 104 -18.26 -4.07 9.35
CA ALA A 104 -18.79 -2.96 8.54
C ALA A 104 -18.36 -1.53 8.95
N THR A 105 -17.65 -1.36 10.06
CA THR A 105 -17.08 -0.08 10.49
C THR A 105 -15.68 0.16 9.98
N ASN A 106 -15.18 -0.74 9.14
CA ASN A 106 -13.82 -0.67 8.69
C ASN A 106 -13.64 0.40 7.62
N THR A 107 -12.83 1.35 7.95
CA THR A 107 -12.42 2.44 7.05
C THR A 107 -11.15 2.02 6.33
N GLY A 108 -11.08 2.30 5.03
CA GLY A 108 -9.90 1.98 4.23
C GLY A 108 -8.62 2.60 4.80
N GLN A 109 -7.51 1.92 4.60
CA GLN A 109 -6.19 2.37 5.02
C GLN A 109 -5.39 2.93 3.84
N ASN A 110 -4.46 3.82 4.14
CA ASN A 110 -3.52 4.31 3.15
C ASN A 110 -2.21 3.54 3.28
N PHE A 111 -1.67 3.12 2.16
CA PHE A 111 -0.37 2.48 2.06
C PHE A 111 0.61 3.39 1.35
N TYR A 112 1.86 3.35 1.77
CA TYR A 112 2.93 4.15 1.18
C TYR A 112 4.15 3.28 0.95
N ILE A 113 4.58 3.21 -0.30
CA ILE A 113 5.86 2.61 -0.67
C ILE A 113 6.86 3.74 -0.78
N THR A 114 7.84 3.76 0.10
CA THR A 114 8.88 4.79 0.13
C THR A 114 10.16 4.25 -0.47
N THR A 115 10.83 5.08 -1.25
CA THR A 115 12.14 4.77 -1.84
C THR A 115 13.13 5.84 -1.40
N VAL A 116 14.27 5.42 -0.91
CA VAL A 116 15.36 6.32 -0.46
C VAL A 116 16.58 6.21 -1.37
N ALA A 117 17.57 7.07 -1.13
CA ALA A 117 18.83 7.03 -1.85
C ALA A 117 19.60 5.73 -1.57
N GLU A 118 20.37 5.28 -2.55
CA GLU A 118 21.27 4.13 -2.41
C GLU A 118 22.20 4.32 -1.19
N GLY A 119 22.24 3.33 -0.32
CA GLY A 119 23.02 3.34 0.92
C GLY A 119 22.35 3.97 2.13
N SER A 120 21.15 4.52 1.97
CA SER A 120 20.33 5.03 3.08
C SER A 120 19.32 4.00 3.54
N ASP A 121 18.93 4.09 4.82
CA ASP A 121 17.93 3.21 5.41
C ASP A 121 16.53 3.79 5.24
N ALA A 122 15.62 3.01 4.64
CA ALA A 122 14.23 3.40 4.43
C ALA A 122 13.37 3.36 5.71
N THR A 123 13.90 2.81 6.80
CA THR A 123 13.18 2.69 8.09
C THR A 123 13.11 4.01 8.84
N ASN A 124 13.96 4.96 8.53
CA ASN A 124 14.01 6.26 9.18
C ASN A 124 14.02 7.39 8.15
N VAL A 125 12.88 7.57 7.49
CA VAL A 125 12.75 8.55 6.41
C VAL A 125 12.56 9.95 6.97
N THR A 126 13.64 10.65 7.23
CA THR A 126 13.63 12.09 7.43
C THR A 126 14.04 12.79 6.13
N GLY A 127 13.12 13.49 5.55
CA GLY A 127 13.11 14.38 4.41
C GLY A 127 14.24 14.38 3.35
N ALA A 128 15.50 14.35 3.74
CA ALA A 128 16.64 14.54 2.82
C ALA A 128 16.98 13.29 1.97
N ASP A 129 16.73 12.10 2.50
CA ASP A 129 17.08 10.84 1.84
C ASP A 129 15.93 10.25 1.03
N LEU A 130 14.73 10.76 1.23
CA LEU A 130 13.53 10.32 0.51
C LEU A 130 13.62 10.71 -0.97
N LYS A 131 13.50 9.73 -1.86
CA LYS A 131 13.53 9.94 -3.32
C LYS A 131 12.14 9.92 -3.93
N SER A 132 11.30 8.99 -3.51
CA SER A 132 9.93 8.92 -3.99
C SER A 132 9.01 8.28 -2.96
N ILE A 133 7.72 8.61 -3.05
CA ILE A 133 6.64 7.96 -2.31
C ILE A 133 5.56 7.59 -3.31
N ILE A 134 5.14 6.33 -3.28
CA ILE A 134 3.95 5.88 -3.99
C ILE A 134 2.87 5.69 -2.95
N GLY A 135 1.83 6.52 -2.98
CA GLY A 135 0.70 6.43 -2.08
C GLY A 135 -0.49 5.71 -2.72
N ILE A 136 -1.05 4.75 -2.00
CA ILE A 136 -2.29 4.05 -2.36
C ILE A 136 -3.29 4.34 -1.26
N GLY A 137 -4.32 5.13 -1.60
CA GLY A 137 -5.31 5.59 -0.64
C GLY A 137 -6.56 4.72 -0.59
N ASN A 138 -7.19 4.70 0.57
CA ASN A 138 -8.48 4.06 0.81
C ASN A 138 -8.54 2.59 0.38
N ALA A 139 -7.50 1.84 0.67
CA ALA A 139 -7.40 0.42 0.35
C ALA A 139 -7.99 -0.45 1.47
N TYR A 140 -8.59 -1.56 1.07
CA TYR A 140 -9.19 -2.56 1.97
C TYR A 140 -8.46 -3.89 1.79
N VAL A 141 -8.26 -4.62 2.87
CA VAL A 141 -7.72 -5.98 2.78
C VAL A 141 -8.80 -6.89 2.18
N SER A 142 -8.52 -7.44 1.01
CA SER A 142 -9.41 -8.37 0.32
C SER A 142 -9.07 -9.83 0.59
N ASN A 143 -7.81 -10.13 0.88
CA ASN A 143 -7.34 -11.46 1.19
C ASN A 143 -6.18 -11.41 2.18
N TYR A 144 -6.14 -12.34 3.10
CA TYR A 144 -5.05 -12.55 4.04
C TYR A 144 -4.83 -14.05 4.22
N SER A 145 -3.59 -14.49 4.10
CA SER A 145 -3.18 -15.90 4.31
C SER A 145 -1.91 -15.98 5.14
N LEU A 146 -1.82 -16.97 5.98
CA LEU A 146 -0.65 -17.33 6.79
C LEU A 146 0.05 -18.56 6.21
#